data_8c4d35ca8b11ff211f018ef561601e87
#
_entry.id   8c4d35ca8b11ff211f018ef561601e87
#
_cell.length_a   1.000
_cell.length_b   1.000
_cell.length_c   1.000
_cell.angle_alpha   90.00
_cell.angle_beta   90.00
_cell.angle_gamma   90.00
#
_symmetry.space_group_name_H-M   'P 1'
#
loop_
_entity.id
_entity.type
_entity.pdbx_description
1 polymer ?
#
loop_
_entity_poly.entity_id
_entity_poly.type
_entity_poly.pdbx_seq_one_letter_code
_entity_poly.pdbx_strand_id
1 'polypeptide(L)'
;KDGNAYRLSGQKTFITNGQHAELIIVAAKTDPSLGSKGVSLVVVETEGAEGFQRGRNLEKLGKHASATSELFFDNVEIPPENILGGEEGKGFYQMMNQLPQERLIIAVEAMGAMEGAVERTIAYCKEREAFGGPLTQFQNTRFKLAECKTKTAVCRAFLDQCIAEHLRGELTVDRAAMAKYFLTDTQGWVLDECLQLHGGYGFMQEYAIGEMWADARVQRIYGGKNEIMKELIARGL
;
A
#
# COMPACT_ATOMS: atom_id res chain seq x y z
N LYS A 1 26.46 8.25 -17.26
CA LYS A 1 26.65 9.68 -17.52
C LYS A 1 27.26 9.84 -18.90
N ASP A 2 26.69 10.71 -19.72
CA ASP A 2 27.11 10.97 -21.07
C ASP A 2 27.32 12.48 -21.24
N GLY A 3 28.58 12.92 -21.20
CA GLY A 3 28.93 14.35 -21.21
C GLY A 3 28.32 15.09 -20.02
N ASN A 4 27.45 16.08 -20.31
CA ASN A 4 26.77 16.89 -19.30
C ASN A 4 25.33 16.45 -19.04
N ALA A 5 24.96 15.19 -19.38
CA ALA A 5 23.63 14.62 -19.14
C ALA A 5 23.76 13.19 -18.63
N TYR A 6 22.64 12.64 -18.17
CA TYR A 6 22.50 11.20 -17.90
C TYR A 6 21.65 10.56 -19.00
N ARG A 7 21.89 9.29 -19.27
CA ARG A 7 21.04 8.45 -20.13
C ARG A 7 20.37 7.40 -19.24
N LEU A 8 19.04 7.45 -19.16
CA LEU A 8 18.26 6.50 -18.36
C LEU A 8 17.70 5.42 -19.27
N SER A 9 18.07 4.16 -18.97
CA SER A 9 17.52 2.99 -19.66
C SER A 9 17.08 1.93 -18.66
N GLY A 10 15.94 1.29 -18.91
CA GLY A 10 15.38 0.25 -18.08
C GLY A 10 13.87 0.20 -18.13
N GLN A 11 13.29 -0.58 -17.25
CA GLN A 11 11.84 -0.72 -17.15
C GLN A 11 11.38 -0.75 -15.71
N LYS A 12 10.15 -0.34 -15.49
CA LYS A 12 9.45 -0.42 -14.21
C LYS A 12 8.09 -1.08 -14.40
N THR A 13 7.70 -1.92 -13.45
CA THR A 13 6.40 -2.60 -13.47
C THR A 13 5.66 -2.32 -12.16
N PHE A 14 4.34 -2.40 -12.19
CA PHE A 14 3.42 -2.12 -11.07
C PHE A 14 3.49 -0.67 -10.58
N ILE A 15 3.63 0.29 -11.51
CA ILE A 15 3.73 1.70 -11.15
C ILE A 15 2.33 2.32 -11.07
N THR A 16 1.95 2.66 -9.83
CA THR A 16 0.70 3.38 -9.55
C THR A 16 0.74 4.75 -10.22
N ASN A 17 -0.39 5.14 -10.83
CA ASN A 17 -0.53 6.39 -11.57
C ASN A 17 0.40 6.55 -12.80
N GLY A 18 1.09 5.48 -13.22
CA GLY A 18 2.04 5.55 -14.34
C GLY A 18 1.42 5.96 -15.68
N GLN A 19 0.10 5.76 -15.89
CA GLN A 19 -0.60 6.19 -17.10
C GLN A 19 -0.79 7.70 -17.17
N HIS A 20 -0.82 8.39 -16.04
CA HIS A 20 -1.20 9.81 -15.97
C HIS A 20 -0.10 10.72 -15.42
N ALA A 21 0.92 10.14 -14.77
CA ALA A 21 1.98 10.93 -14.16
C ALA A 21 2.77 11.75 -15.19
N GLU A 22 2.80 13.05 -15.03
CA GLU A 22 3.60 13.97 -15.83
C GLU A 22 5.02 14.08 -15.32
N LEU A 23 5.21 13.78 -14.04
CA LEU A 23 6.50 13.76 -13.36
C LEU A 23 6.68 12.45 -12.61
N ILE A 24 7.81 11.77 -12.84
CA ILE A 24 8.12 10.48 -12.23
C ILE A 24 9.49 10.55 -11.54
N ILE A 25 9.53 10.17 -10.26
CA ILE A 25 10.79 9.98 -9.54
C ILE A 25 11.24 8.52 -9.72
N VAL A 26 12.34 8.33 -10.42
CA VAL A 26 12.87 7.01 -10.76
C VAL A 26 14.10 6.68 -9.92
N ALA A 27 14.04 5.59 -9.16
CA ALA A 27 15.22 5.02 -8.54
C ALA A 27 16.06 4.32 -9.63
N ALA A 28 17.25 4.81 -9.88
CA ALA A 28 18.17 4.29 -10.87
C ALA A 28 19.59 4.14 -10.29
N LYS A 29 20.41 3.27 -10.88
CA LYS A 29 21.81 3.13 -10.50
C LYS A 29 22.66 4.08 -11.32
N THR A 30 23.25 5.07 -10.67
CA THR A 30 24.29 5.93 -11.27
C THR A 30 25.66 5.26 -11.20
N ASP A 31 25.89 4.40 -10.20
CA ASP A 31 27.07 3.52 -10.12
C ASP A 31 26.68 2.11 -9.66
N PRO A 32 26.59 1.13 -10.60
CA PRO A 32 26.26 -0.25 -10.25
C PRO A 32 27.25 -0.93 -9.29
N SER A 33 28.51 -0.50 -9.25
CA SER A 33 29.57 -1.12 -8.44
C SER A 33 29.41 -0.86 -6.94
N LEU A 34 28.70 0.22 -6.57
CA LEU A 34 28.50 0.66 -5.19
C LEU A 34 27.25 0.06 -4.51
N GLY A 35 26.56 -0.88 -5.15
CA GLY A 35 25.38 -1.52 -4.57
C GLY A 35 24.28 -0.50 -4.24
N SER A 36 23.84 -0.42 -2.98
CA SER A 36 22.82 0.54 -2.53
C SER A 36 23.31 1.99 -2.52
N LYS A 37 24.60 2.21 -2.30
CA LYS A 37 25.22 3.54 -2.32
C LYS A 37 25.37 4.11 -3.75
N GLY A 38 25.17 3.30 -4.77
CA GLY A 38 25.16 3.74 -6.17
C GLY A 38 23.75 4.06 -6.70
N VAL A 39 22.72 4.08 -5.84
CA VAL A 39 21.35 4.42 -6.24
C VAL A 39 21.10 5.91 -6.08
N SER A 40 20.59 6.54 -7.14
CA SER A 40 20.12 7.93 -7.14
C SER A 40 18.61 7.98 -7.44
N LEU A 41 17.95 9.02 -6.99
CA LEU A 41 16.60 9.33 -7.43
C LEU A 41 16.67 10.37 -8.55
N VAL A 42 16.01 10.07 -9.65
CA VAL A 42 16.04 10.88 -10.87
C VAL A 42 14.65 11.36 -11.17
N VAL A 43 14.46 12.65 -11.36
CA VAL A 43 13.20 13.25 -11.77
C VAL A 43 13.09 13.20 -13.28
N VAL A 44 12.04 12.56 -13.78
CA VAL A 44 11.71 12.48 -15.20
C VAL A 44 10.42 13.24 -15.48
N GLU A 45 10.49 14.30 -16.25
CA GLU A 45 9.33 14.95 -16.84
C GLU A 45 8.93 14.12 -18.07
N THR A 46 7.71 13.63 -18.09
CA THR A 46 7.30 12.64 -19.10
C THR A 46 6.82 13.25 -20.41
N GLU A 47 6.39 14.49 -20.37
CA GLU A 47 5.96 15.21 -21.57
C GLU A 47 7.16 15.54 -22.46
N GLY A 48 7.11 15.07 -23.69
CA GLY A 48 8.22 15.30 -24.65
C GLY A 48 9.51 14.50 -24.35
N ALA A 49 9.55 13.64 -23.35
CA ALA A 49 10.72 12.82 -23.05
C ALA A 49 10.92 11.75 -24.13
N GLU A 50 11.87 12.01 -25.04
CA GLU A 50 12.25 11.05 -26.07
C GLU A 50 12.79 9.76 -25.42
N GLY A 51 12.29 8.60 -25.89
CA GLY A 51 12.65 7.30 -25.34
C GLY A 51 11.83 6.85 -24.13
N PHE A 52 10.95 7.70 -23.59
CA PHE A 52 10.00 7.28 -22.55
C PHE A 52 8.72 6.73 -23.16
N GLN A 53 8.26 5.59 -22.68
CA GLN A 53 7.00 4.98 -23.11
C GLN A 53 6.20 4.44 -21.93
N ARG A 54 4.90 4.72 -21.91
CA ARG A 54 3.93 4.06 -21.05
C ARG A 54 3.52 2.74 -21.70
N GLY A 55 3.69 1.65 -20.98
CA GLY A 55 3.22 0.34 -21.39
C GLY A 55 1.75 0.13 -21.01
N ARG A 56 1.40 -1.14 -20.78
CA ARG A 56 0.02 -1.50 -20.45
C ARG A 56 -0.42 -0.93 -19.11
N ASN A 57 -1.70 -0.52 -19.03
CA ASN A 57 -2.39 -0.44 -17.76
C ASN A 57 -2.78 -1.87 -17.34
N LEU A 58 -2.24 -2.33 -16.22
CA LEU A 58 -2.37 -3.73 -15.78
C LEU A 58 -3.77 -3.97 -15.18
N GLU A 59 -4.40 -5.06 -15.56
CA GLU A 59 -5.63 -5.52 -14.94
C GLU A 59 -5.33 -6.10 -13.55
N LYS A 60 -6.12 -5.71 -12.55
CA LYS A 60 -5.92 -6.05 -11.15
C LYS A 60 -7.13 -6.74 -10.56
N LEU A 61 -6.91 -7.50 -9.49
CA LEU A 61 -7.98 -8.14 -8.71
C LEU A 61 -8.89 -7.11 -8.00
N GLY A 62 -8.31 -5.98 -7.59
CA GLY A 62 -8.99 -4.87 -6.90
C GLY A 62 -8.32 -3.54 -7.23
N LYS A 63 -8.71 -2.46 -6.54
CA LYS A 63 -8.22 -1.09 -6.78
C LYS A 63 -8.41 -0.68 -8.25
N HIS A 64 -9.57 -0.99 -8.83
CA HIS A 64 -9.83 -0.77 -10.26
C HIS A 64 -9.80 0.70 -10.67
N ALA A 65 -10.15 1.61 -9.77
CA ALA A 65 -10.12 3.05 -10.00
C ALA A 65 -8.70 3.64 -10.09
N SER A 66 -7.67 2.89 -9.70
CA SER A 66 -6.27 3.31 -9.74
C SER A 66 -5.54 2.67 -10.91
N ALA A 67 -4.89 3.45 -11.76
CA ALA A 67 -4.01 2.93 -12.81
C ALA A 67 -2.77 2.28 -12.19
N THR A 68 -2.31 1.18 -12.79
CA THR A 68 -1.05 0.51 -12.44
C THR A 68 -0.37 0.06 -13.73
N SER A 69 0.85 0.53 -14.00
CA SER A 69 1.42 0.50 -15.34
C SER A 69 2.79 -0.13 -15.41
N GLU A 70 3.13 -0.56 -16.61
CA GLU A 70 4.51 -0.77 -17.04
C GLU A 70 5.05 0.55 -17.61
N LEU A 71 6.31 0.87 -17.34
CA LEU A 71 7.00 2.03 -17.87
C LEU A 71 8.33 1.59 -18.47
N PHE A 72 8.67 2.14 -19.63
CA PHE A 72 9.89 1.84 -20.36
C PHE A 72 10.68 3.12 -20.60
N PHE A 73 12.01 3.01 -20.41
CA PHE A 73 12.96 4.07 -20.63
C PHE A 73 14.03 3.54 -21.58
N ASP A 74 14.22 4.17 -22.71
CA ASP A 74 15.25 3.84 -23.69
C ASP A 74 16.09 5.09 -23.98
N ASN A 75 17.26 5.17 -23.35
CA ASN A 75 18.20 6.28 -23.48
C ASN A 75 17.57 7.68 -23.22
N VAL A 76 16.57 7.74 -22.32
CA VAL A 76 15.93 9.01 -21.94
C VAL A 76 16.99 9.97 -21.40
N GLU A 77 17.09 11.16 -21.99
CA GLU A 77 18.02 12.17 -21.53
C GLU A 77 17.52 12.85 -20.26
N ILE A 78 18.39 12.92 -19.26
CA ILE A 78 18.09 13.49 -17.95
C ILE A 78 19.13 14.59 -17.67
N PRO A 79 18.69 15.84 -17.48
CA PRO A 79 19.56 16.92 -17.05
C PRO A 79 20.18 16.64 -15.67
N PRO A 80 21.40 17.09 -15.39
CA PRO A 80 22.07 16.85 -14.10
C PRO A 80 21.30 17.42 -12.91
N GLU A 81 20.59 18.52 -13.09
CA GLU A 81 19.73 19.16 -12.08
C GLU A 81 18.53 18.31 -11.66
N ASN A 82 18.17 17.33 -12.46
CA ASN A 82 17.09 16.39 -12.17
C ASN A 82 17.51 15.23 -11.24
N ILE A 83 18.73 15.20 -10.76
CA ILE A 83 19.13 14.34 -9.63
C ILE A 83 18.53 14.93 -8.35
N LEU A 84 17.64 14.19 -7.73
CA LEU A 84 16.91 14.65 -6.52
C LEU A 84 17.90 14.89 -5.37
N GLY A 85 17.97 16.14 -4.90
CA GLY A 85 18.95 16.58 -3.89
C GLY A 85 20.33 16.92 -4.43
N GLY A 86 20.56 16.88 -5.75
CA GLY A 86 21.77 17.36 -6.42
C GLY A 86 23.00 16.46 -6.24
N GLU A 87 22.90 15.34 -5.52
CA GLU A 87 24.02 14.44 -5.22
C GLU A 87 23.71 12.99 -5.62
N GLU A 88 24.58 12.41 -6.43
CA GLU A 88 24.49 10.99 -6.80
C GLU A 88 24.70 10.06 -5.60
N GLY A 89 24.05 8.87 -5.63
CA GLY A 89 24.24 7.84 -4.61
C GLY A 89 23.45 8.02 -3.32
N LYS A 90 22.65 9.09 -3.19
CA LYS A 90 21.83 9.35 -2.01
C LYS A 90 20.41 8.76 -2.09
N GLY A 91 20.00 8.25 -3.24
CA GLY A 91 18.63 7.82 -3.49
C GLY A 91 18.14 6.73 -2.55
N PHE A 92 18.98 5.76 -2.22
CA PHE A 92 18.60 4.72 -1.27
C PHE A 92 18.31 5.28 0.12
N TYR A 93 19.15 6.19 0.61
CA TYR A 93 18.96 6.86 1.90
C TYR A 93 17.69 7.73 1.91
N GLN A 94 17.46 8.49 0.84
CA GLN A 94 16.26 9.31 0.68
C GLN A 94 14.98 8.46 0.75
N MET A 95 14.94 7.31 0.06
CA MET A 95 13.81 6.37 0.14
C MET A 95 13.64 5.82 1.55
N MET A 96 14.71 5.36 2.20
CA MET A 96 14.64 4.75 3.53
C MET A 96 14.08 5.72 4.58
N ASN A 97 14.36 7.01 4.49
CA ASN A 97 13.85 8.01 5.41
C ASN A 97 12.33 8.20 5.33
N GLN A 98 11.71 7.96 4.17
CA GLN A 98 10.27 8.15 3.98
C GLN A 98 9.45 6.87 4.21
N LEU A 99 10.07 5.70 4.13
CA LEU A 99 9.35 4.42 4.25
C LEU A 99 8.58 4.24 5.57
N PRO A 100 9.04 4.70 6.75
CA PRO A 100 8.24 4.59 7.97
C PRO A 100 6.88 5.31 7.85
N GLN A 101 6.86 6.52 7.28
CA GLN A 101 5.63 7.27 7.04
C GLN A 101 4.73 6.56 6.01
N GLU A 102 5.28 6.08 4.91
CA GLU A 102 4.52 5.36 3.88
C GLU A 102 3.85 4.10 4.46
N ARG A 103 4.58 3.33 5.28
CA ARG A 103 4.04 2.15 5.96
C ARG A 103 2.95 2.49 6.96
N LEU A 104 3.11 3.61 7.69
CA LEU A 104 2.07 4.11 8.59
C LEU A 104 0.79 4.48 7.84
N ILE A 105 0.89 5.15 6.68
CA ILE A 105 -0.26 5.48 5.82
C ILE A 105 -1.01 4.22 5.38
N ILE A 106 -0.29 3.15 5.00
CA ILE A 106 -0.91 1.87 4.66
C ILE A 106 -1.68 1.29 5.86
N ALA A 107 -1.13 1.40 7.06
CA ALA A 107 -1.81 0.96 8.27
C ALA A 107 -3.06 1.81 8.58
N VAL A 108 -3.02 3.12 8.33
CA VAL A 108 -4.18 4.02 8.45
C VAL A 108 -5.29 3.62 7.47
N GLU A 109 -4.94 3.36 6.21
CA GLU A 109 -5.88 2.90 5.19
C GLU A 109 -6.52 1.56 5.58
N ALA A 110 -5.71 0.60 6.07
CA ALA A 110 -6.19 -0.68 6.56
C ALA A 110 -7.18 -0.53 7.73
N MET A 111 -6.91 0.41 8.64
CA MET A 111 -7.78 0.71 9.78
C MET A 111 -9.14 1.25 9.34
N GLY A 112 -9.15 2.26 8.45
CA GLY A 112 -10.38 2.84 7.94
C GLY A 112 -11.26 1.81 7.21
N ALA A 113 -10.63 0.90 6.44
CA ALA A 113 -11.34 -0.19 5.78
C ALA A 113 -11.95 -1.19 6.78
N MET A 114 -11.24 -1.55 7.87
CA MET A 114 -11.78 -2.43 8.91
C MET A 114 -12.98 -1.81 9.62
N GLU A 115 -12.88 -0.55 10.02
CA GLU A 115 -13.97 0.17 10.70
C GLU A 115 -15.21 0.24 9.81
N GLY A 116 -15.03 0.67 8.55
CA GLY A 116 -16.14 0.75 7.59
C GLY A 116 -16.79 -0.60 7.29
N ALA A 117 -15.99 -1.67 7.18
CA ALA A 117 -16.51 -3.02 6.95
C ALA A 117 -17.33 -3.55 8.15
N VAL A 118 -16.80 -3.39 9.36
CA VAL A 118 -17.48 -3.83 10.59
C VAL A 118 -18.79 -3.07 10.78
N GLU A 119 -18.82 -1.75 10.60
CA GLU A 119 -20.01 -0.93 10.71
C GLU A 119 -21.11 -1.36 9.72
N ARG A 120 -20.75 -1.48 8.43
CA ARG A 120 -21.67 -1.93 7.37
C ARG A 120 -22.19 -3.33 7.62
N THR A 121 -21.34 -4.24 8.08
CA THR A 121 -21.73 -5.63 8.34
C THR A 121 -22.65 -5.73 9.55
N ILE A 122 -22.45 -4.93 10.59
CA ILE A 122 -23.37 -4.85 11.74
C ILE A 122 -24.75 -4.35 11.27
N ALA A 123 -24.80 -3.29 10.45
CA ALA A 123 -26.05 -2.77 9.91
C ALA A 123 -26.76 -3.84 9.08
N TYR A 124 -26.05 -4.47 8.13
CA TYR A 124 -26.59 -5.54 7.32
C TYR A 124 -27.15 -6.70 8.15
N CYS A 125 -26.43 -7.18 9.17
CA CYS A 125 -26.88 -8.30 10.01
C CYS A 125 -28.10 -7.95 10.88
N LYS A 126 -28.33 -6.67 11.17
CA LYS A 126 -29.55 -6.22 11.89
C LYS A 126 -30.78 -6.18 10.99
N GLU A 127 -30.58 -5.85 9.71
CA GLU A 127 -31.68 -5.69 8.75
C GLU A 127 -32.01 -6.99 8.02
N ARG A 128 -30.98 -7.80 7.71
CA ARG A 128 -31.18 -9.06 6.98
C ARG A 128 -31.82 -10.11 7.84
N GLU A 129 -32.96 -10.60 7.40
CA GLU A 129 -33.72 -11.68 8.06
C GLU A 129 -33.46 -13.03 7.35
N ALA A 130 -33.34 -14.08 8.16
CA ALA A 130 -33.28 -15.47 7.75
C ALA A 130 -33.74 -16.35 8.91
N PHE A 131 -34.36 -17.50 8.60
CA PHE A 131 -34.83 -18.46 9.60
C PHE A 131 -35.72 -17.86 10.72
N GLY A 132 -36.55 -16.88 10.36
CA GLY A 132 -37.52 -16.28 11.25
C GLY A 132 -37.07 -15.07 12.05
N GLY A 133 -35.95 -14.45 11.73
CA GLY A 133 -35.51 -13.19 12.34
C GLY A 133 -34.21 -12.63 11.82
N PRO A 134 -33.72 -11.51 12.35
CA PRO A 134 -32.49 -10.87 11.90
C PRO A 134 -31.27 -11.76 12.16
N LEU A 135 -30.23 -11.64 11.33
CA LEU A 135 -29.00 -12.44 11.47
C LEU A 135 -28.35 -12.25 12.85
N THR A 136 -28.53 -11.09 13.47
CA THR A 136 -27.99 -10.80 14.81
C THR A 136 -28.62 -11.64 15.93
N GLN A 137 -29.74 -12.34 15.69
CA GLN A 137 -30.30 -13.27 16.68
C GLN A 137 -29.47 -14.55 16.84
N PHE A 138 -28.67 -14.91 15.81
CA PHE A 138 -27.88 -16.13 15.84
C PHE A 138 -26.58 -15.93 16.60
N GLN A 139 -26.25 -16.86 17.49
CA GLN A 139 -25.09 -16.78 18.36
C GLN A 139 -23.78 -16.66 17.58
N ASN A 140 -23.58 -17.46 16.52
CA ASN A 140 -22.38 -17.42 15.69
C ASN A 140 -22.17 -16.04 15.05
N THR A 141 -23.22 -15.42 14.52
CA THR A 141 -23.16 -14.06 13.94
C THR A 141 -22.69 -13.05 14.99
N ARG A 142 -23.28 -13.08 16.19
CA ARG A 142 -22.88 -12.19 17.29
C ARG A 142 -21.41 -12.39 17.69
N PHE A 143 -20.95 -13.63 17.75
CA PHE A 143 -19.57 -13.94 18.12
C PHE A 143 -18.58 -13.43 17.06
N LYS A 144 -18.87 -13.65 15.78
CA LYS A 144 -18.05 -13.13 14.67
C LYS A 144 -18.00 -11.60 14.64
N LEU A 145 -19.12 -10.92 14.83
CA LEU A 145 -19.16 -9.47 14.94
C LEU A 145 -18.36 -8.96 16.16
N ALA A 146 -18.46 -9.66 17.30
CA ALA A 146 -17.69 -9.31 18.50
C ALA A 146 -16.17 -9.49 18.28
N GLU A 147 -15.74 -10.57 17.64
CA GLU A 147 -14.36 -10.81 17.28
C GLU A 147 -13.82 -9.72 16.32
N CYS A 148 -14.57 -9.41 15.25
CA CYS A 148 -14.21 -8.36 14.30
C CYS A 148 -14.07 -7.01 15.00
N LYS A 149 -15.05 -6.62 15.79
CA LYS A 149 -15.06 -5.35 16.54
C LYS A 149 -13.88 -5.27 17.52
N THR A 150 -13.60 -6.34 18.25
CA THR A 150 -12.49 -6.39 19.21
C THR A 150 -11.13 -6.22 18.52
N LYS A 151 -10.88 -6.98 17.44
CA LYS A 151 -9.64 -6.87 16.67
C LYS A 151 -9.44 -5.46 16.09
N THR A 152 -10.52 -4.87 15.55
CA THR A 152 -10.51 -3.50 15.04
C THR A 152 -10.16 -2.49 16.15
N ALA A 153 -10.73 -2.63 17.35
CA ALA A 153 -10.45 -1.76 18.48
C ALA A 153 -8.99 -1.87 18.97
N VAL A 154 -8.43 -3.08 19.01
CA VAL A 154 -7.02 -3.31 19.35
C VAL A 154 -6.10 -2.67 18.30
N CYS A 155 -6.41 -2.84 17.01
CA CYS A 155 -5.67 -2.21 15.91
C CYS A 155 -5.72 -0.67 16.02
N ARG A 156 -6.87 -0.10 16.37
CA ARG A 156 -7.04 1.35 16.56
C ARG A 156 -6.11 1.88 17.65
N ALA A 157 -6.12 1.26 18.81
CA ALA A 157 -5.27 1.68 19.93
C ALA A 157 -3.78 1.65 19.57
N PHE A 158 -3.32 0.60 18.87
CA PHE A 158 -1.95 0.50 18.42
C PHE A 158 -1.59 1.52 17.35
N LEU A 159 -2.48 1.75 16.38
CA LEU A 159 -2.28 2.72 15.32
C LEU A 159 -2.20 4.15 15.88
N ASP A 160 -3.11 4.51 16.78
CA ASP A 160 -3.14 5.85 17.39
C ASP A 160 -1.83 6.15 18.14
N GLN A 161 -1.25 5.14 18.82
CA GLN A 161 0.07 5.26 19.41
C GLN A 161 1.16 5.51 18.35
N CYS A 162 1.16 4.74 17.25
CA CYS A 162 2.13 4.92 16.16
C CYS A 162 2.00 6.30 15.48
N ILE A 163 0.78 6.81 15.32
CA ILE A 163 0.53 8.17 14.80
C ILE A 163 1.11 9.21 15.76
N ALA A 164 0.86 9.06 17.07
CA ALA A 164 1.41 9.98 18.06
C ALA A 164 2.95 9.97 18.08
N GLU A 165 3.59 8.79 17.96
CA GLU A 165 5.03 8.65 17.80
C GLU A 165 5.53 9.36 16.52
N HIS A 166 4.83 9.19 15.42
CA HIS A 166 5.18 9.85 14.15
C HIS A 166 5.12 11.38 14.25
N LEU A 167 4.07 11.93 14.86
CA LEU A 167 3.90 13.37 15.03
C LEU A 167 4.99 14.00 15.92
N ARG A 168 5.61 13.22 16.81
CA ARG A 168 6.76 13.65 17.61
C ARG A 168 8.12 13.35 16.95
N GLY A 169 8.14 12.74 15.78
CA GLY A 169 9.38 12.32 15.11
C GLY A 169 10.05 11.10 15.77
N GLU A 170 9.32 10.32 16.56
CA GLU A 170 9.81 9.18 17.34
C GLU A 170 9.46 7.82 16.72
N LEU A 171 8.68 7.78 15.63
CA LEU A 171 8.28 6.53 15.00
C LEU A 171 9.48 5.81 14.41
N THR A 172 9.82 4.66 14.97
CA THR A 172 10.94 3.84 14.50
C THR A 172 10.55 2.97 13.31
N VAL A 173 11.55 2.48 12.56
CA VAL A 173 11.35 1.64 11.37
C VAL A 173 10.62 0.34 11.71
N ASP A 174 10.96 -0.29 12.83
CA ASP A 174 10.33 -1.52 13.31
C ASP A 174 8.90 -1.29 13.78
N ARG A 175 8.61 -0.18 14.47
CA ARG A 175 7.25 0.19 14.87
C ARG A 175 6.34 0.41 13.66
N ALA A 176 6.82 1.14 12.65
CA ALA A 176 6.10 1.32 11.40
C ALA A 176 5.87 -0.01 10.66
N ALA A 177 6.87 -0.90 10.68
CA ALA A 177 6.77 -2.23 10.10
C ALA A 177 5.74 -3.11 10.85
N MET A 178 5.72 -3.05 12.20
CA MET A 178 4.71 -3.73 13.02
C MET A 178 3.31 -3.23 12.70
N ALA A 179 3.10 -1.91 12.61
CA ALA A 179 1.81 -1.33 12.28
C ALA A 179 1.32 -1.81 10.90
N LYS A 180 2.16 -1.66 9.87
CA LYS A 180 1.81 -2.09 8.51
C LYS A 180 1.49 -3.58 8.44
N TYR A 181 2.35 -4.43 8.97
CA TYR A 181 2.19 -5.88 8.94
C TYR A 181 0.94 -6.33 9.69
N PHE A 182 0.81 -5.94 10.95
CA PHE A 182 -0.26 -6.43 11.82
C PHE A 182 -1.63 -5.94 11.39
N LEU A 183 -1.76 -4.64 11.03
CA LEU A 183 -3.04 -4.09 10.62
C LEU A 183 -3.50 -4.65 9.28
N THR A 184 -2.61 -4.83 8.29
CA THR A 184 -3.01 -5.39 6.99
C THR A 184 -3.36 -6.88 7.04
N ASP A 185 -2.72 -7.66 7.92
CA ASP A 185 -3.09 -9.06 8.14
C ASP A 185 -4.44 -9.15 8.87
N THR A 186 -4.65 -8.32 9.91
CA THR A 186 -5.93 -8.25 10.64
C THR A 186 -7.06 -7.77 9.74
N GLN A 187 -6.82 -6.77 8.90
CA GLN A 187 -7.77 -6.29 7.89
C GLN A 187 -8.24 -7.42 6.98
N GLY A 188 -7.31 -8.23 6.46
CA GLY A 188 -7.68 -9.34 5.59
C GLY A 188 -8.60 -10.34 6.30
N TRP A 189 -8.34 -10.64 7.57
CA TRP A 189 -9.18 -11.52 8.37
C TRP A 189 -10.55 -10.88 8.65
N VAL A 190 -10.59 -9.61 9.07
CA VAL A 190 -11.86 -8.90 9.37
C VAL A 190 -12.75 -8.80 8.14
N LEU A 191 -12.18 -8.44 6.99
CA LEU A 191 -12.94 -8.32 5.75
C LEU A 191 -13.47 -9.66 5.26
N ASP A 192 -12.71 -10.74 5.43
CA ASP A 192 -13.12 -12.10 5.07
C ASP A 192 -14.33 -12.54 5.92
N GLU A 193 -14.29 -12.34 7.23
CA GLU A 193 -15.40 -12.64 8.13
C GLU A 193 -16.63 -11.76 7.85
N CYS A 194 -16.42 -10.48 7.57
CA CYS A 194 -17.49 -9.56 7.19
C CYS A 194 -18.15 -9.99 5.86
N LEU A 195 -17.38 -10.34 4.86
CA LEU A 195 -17.88 -10.85 3.59
C LEU A 195 -18.68 -12.15 3.80
N GLN A 196 -18.16 -13.07 4.59
CA GLN A 196 -18.84 -14.33 4.91
C GLN A 196 -20.20 -14.10 5.56
N LEU A 197 -20.33 -13.12 6.46
CA LEU A 197 -21.59 -12.77 7.11
C LEU A 197 -22.64 -12.18 6.15
N HIS A 198 -22.24 -11.65 4.99
CA HIS A 198 -23.16 -11.22 3.93
C HIS A 198 -23.71 -12.40 3.11
N GLY A 199 -23.11 -13.60 3.23
CA GLY A 199 -23.49 -14.76 2.43
C GLY A 199 -23.39 -14.50 0.93
N GLY A 200 -24.35 -14.93 0.13
CA GLY A 200 -24.35 -14.74 -1.32
C GLY A 200 -24.23 -13.28 -1.76
N TYR A 201 -24.79 -12.36 -0.99
CA TYR A 201 -24.69 -10.93 -1.27
C TYR A 201 -23.26 -10.38 -1.08
N GLY A 202 -22.42 -10.99 -0.24
CA GLY A 202 -21.02 -10.63 -0.10
C GLY A 202 -20.20 -10.87 -1.37
N PHE A 203 -20.67 -11.74 -2.28
CA PHE A 203 -20.01 -12.04 -3.55
C PHE A 203 -20.57 -11.24 -4.75
N MET A 204 -21.59 -10.38 -4.50
CA MET A 204 -22.22 -9.56 -5.53
C MET A 204 -21.58 -8.16 -5.57
N GLN A 205 -21.32 -7.65 -6.78
CA GLN A 205 -20.70 -6.34 -7.01
C GLN A 205 -21.52 -5.16 -6.49
N GLU A 206 -22.83 -5.35 -6.27
CA GLU A 206 -23.73 -4.35 -5.70
C GLU A 206 -23.44 -4.07 -4.21
N TYR A 207 -22.74 -4.98 -3.54
CA TYR A 207 -22.36 -4.86 -2.14
C TYR A 207 -20.88 -4.52 -2.00
N ALA A 208 -20.59 -3.38 -1.41
CA ALA A 208 -19.24 -2.85 -1.27
C ALA A 208 -18.27 -3.80 -0.54
N ILE A 209 -18.75 -4.75 0.24
CA ILE A 209 -17.89 -5.62 1.04
C ILE A 209 -16.99 -6.52 0.19
N GLY A 210 -17.45 -6.96 -0.99
CA GLY A 210 -16.68 -7.75 -1.95
C GLY A 210 -15.55 -6.93 -2.55
N GLU A 211 -15.82 -5.68 -2.94
CA GLU A 211 -14.82 -4.74 -3.42
C GLU A 211 -13.79 -4.41 -2.33
N MET A 212 -14.25 -4.09 -1.12
CA MET A 212 -13.36 -3.83 0.03
C MET A 212 -12.43 -5.00 0.32
N TRP A 213 -12.93 -6.25 0.22
CA TRP A 213 -12.11 -7.46 0.38
C TRP A 213 -11.05 -7.60 -0.71
N ALA A 214 -11.41 -7.41 -1.97
CA ALA A 214 -10.49 -7.48 -3.10
C ALA A 214 -9.41 -6.38 -3.03
N ASP A 215 -9.82 -5.14 -2.73
CA ASP A 215 -8.94 -3.98 -2.60
C ASP A 215 -7.92 -4.12 -1.48
N ALA A 216 -8.34 -4.69 -0.35
CA ALA A 216 -7.48 -4.89 0.81
C ALA A 216 -6.33 -5.87 0.54
N ARG A 217 -6.51 -6.81 -0.40
CA ARG A 217 -5.56 -7.92 -0.58
C ARG A 217 -4.16 -7.46 -0.95
N VAL A 218 -4.02 -6.37 -1.70
CA VAL A 218 -2.73 -5.83 -2.15
C VAL A 218 -1.96 -5.15 -1.02
N GLN A 219 -2.62 -4.72 0.06
CA GLN A 219 -1.98 -3.99 1.16
C GLN A 219 -0.92 -4.82 1.92
N ARG A 220 -1.03 -6.15 1.88
CA ARG A 220 0.00 -7.06 2.37
C ARG A 220 1.24 -7.15 1.45
N ILE A 221 1.16 -6.61 0.23
CA ILE A 221 2.15 -6.78 -0.83
C ILE A 221 2.94 -5.48 -1.06
N TYR A 222 2.26 -4.37 -1.29
CA TYR A 222 2.91 -3.09 -1.58
C TYR A 222 3.48 -2.41 -0.32
N GLY A 223 4.29 -1.37 -0.50
CA GLY A 223 5.01 -0.73 0.59
C GLY A 223 6.03 -1.66 1.29
N GLY A 224 6.42 -2.73 0.59
CA GLY A 224 7.15 -3.88 1.10
C GLY A 224 6.21 -4.96 1.65
N LYS A 225 6.31 -6.18 1.10
CA LYS A 225 5.45 -7.29 1.53
C LYS A 225 5.64 -7.60 3.01
N ASN A 226 4.63 -8.20 3.64
CA ASN A 226 4.61 -8.42 5.10
C ASN A 226 5.77 -9.30 5.60
N GLU A 227 6.33 -10.18 4.76
CA GLU A 227 7.55 -10.93 5.09
C GLU A 227 8.76 -10.01 5.27
N ILE A 228 8.87 -8.94 4.46
CA ILE A 228 9.93 -7.93 4.64
C ILE A 228 9.71 -7.13 5.93
N MET A 229 8.46 -6.85 6.29
CA MET A 229 8.17 -6.19 7.58
C MET A 229 8.61 -7.06 8.75
N LYS A 230 8.33 -8.36 8.72
CA LYS A 230 8.78 -9.32 9.75
C LYS A 230 10.30 -9.39 9.83
N GLU A 231 10.99 -9.37 8.70
CA GLU A 231 12.46 -9.34 8.67
C GLU A 231 13.03 -8.05 9.29
N LEU A 232 12.41 -6.90 9.04
CA LEU A 232 12.82 -5.63 9.64
C LEU A 232 12.65 -5.62 11.15
N ILE A 233 11.55 -6.18 11.65
CA ILE A 233 11.29 -6.35 13.08
C ILE A 233 12.33 -7.29 13.70
N ALA A 234 12.59 -8.44 13.05
CA ALA A 234 13.50 -9.45 13.56
C ALA A 234 14.96 -8.96 13.68
N ARG A 235 15.39 -8.03 12.83
CA ARG A 235 16.72 -7.42 12.90
C ARG A 235 16.93 -6.54 14.14
N GLY A 236 15.84 -6.13 14.79
CA GLY A 236 15.88 -5.34 16.03
C GLY A 236 15.83 -6.16 17.31
N LEU A 237 15.71 -7.50 17.19
CA LEU A 237 15.70 -8.43 18.32
C LEU A 237 17.14 -8.82 18.72
#